data_4ddcd9c4653230bf515e1b042bb116fa
#
_entry.id   4ddcd9c4653230bf515e1b042bb116fa
#
_cell.length_a   1.000
_cell.length_b   1.000
_cell.length_c   1.000
_cell.angle_alpha   90.00
_cell.angle_beta   90.00
_cell.angle_gamma   90.00
#
_symmetry.space_group_name_H-M   'P 1'
#
loop_
_entity.id
_entity.type
_entity.pdbx_description
1 polymer ?
#
loop_
_entity_poly.entity_id
_entity_poly.type
_entity_poly.pdbx_seq_one_letter_code
_entity_poly.pdbx_strand_id
1 'polypeptide(L)'
;MNNLQSVLRKYYLVVLLVMVSLGACTKQDDSPAPGATGPCSDPDEFVFEEKDGLLIIEAENATIPADWITSNAVADFTGTGYIQWEGDNNFGKTGEGEINYKIRITTPGTYRFQWRSRINEGTNSTESNDAWVKMPDADDFFGRKSDGSSTVYPKGSGKTPNPNGGGGDDWFKVYMNQAEQWSVQARTSDNDAHDIYVTFNAAGDYTIQLSGRSKGFAIDRMVLYLDSVTNATETNQSESNIVCQ
;
A
#
# COMPACT_ATOMS: atom_id res chain seq x y z
N MET A 1 -9.63 -69.13 33.47
CA MET A 1 -9.91 -67.71 33.69
C MET A 1 -8.64 -66.80 33.60
N ASN A 2 -7.50 -67.27 33.14
CA ASN A 2 -6.23 -66.48 33.20
C ASN A 2 -5.72 -65.95 31.85
N ASN A 3 -6.42 -66.15 30.75
CA ASN A 3 -5.94 -65.70 29.43
C ASN A 3 -6.57 -64.40 28.90
N LEU A 4 -7.60 -63.89 29.55
CA LEU A 4 -8.30 -62.68 29.08
C LEU A 4 -7.66 -61.37 29.58
N GLN A 5 -7.01 -61.44 30.77
CA GLN A 5 -6.36 -60.26 31.36
C GLN A 5 -5.00 -59.92 30.72
N SER A 6 -4.30 -60.89 30.15
CA SER A 6 -2.99 -60.65 29.49
C SER A 6 -3.14 -59.98 28.11
N VAL A 7 -4.23 -60.25 27.43
CA VAL A 7 -4.53 -59.67 26.09
C VAL A 7 -4.98 -58.20 26.22
N LEU A 8 -5.81 -57.90 27.23
CA LEU A 8 -6.25 -56.51 27.48
C LEU A 8 -5.09 -55.58 27.89
N ARG A 9 -4.08 -56.10 28.62
CA ARG A 9 -2.93 -55.28 29.01
C ARG A 9 -1.97 -54.94 27.86
N LYS A 10 -1.91 -55.79 26.82
CA LYS A 10 -1.13 -55.52 25.59
C LYS A 10 -1.78 -54.46 24.68
N TYR A 11 -3.11 -54.44 24.63
CA TYR A 11 -3.82 -53.46 23.81
C TYR A 11 -3.83 -52.05 24.45
N TYR A 12 -3.83 -51.95 25.78
CA TYR A 12 -3.72 -50.65 26.46
C TYR A 12 -2.33 -50.02 26.30
N LEU A 13 -1.27 -50.80 26.19
CA LEU A 13 0.09 -50.28 26.00
C LEU A 13 0.36 -49.84 24.55
N VAL A 14 -0.31 -50.44 23.57
CA VAL A 14 -0.20 -50.03 22.15
C VAL A 14 -1.05 -48.80 21.83
N VAL A 15 -2.20 -48.64 22.49
CA VAL A 15 -3.05 -47.43 22.28
C VAL A 15 -2.47 -46.19 22.97
N LEU A 16 -1.69 -46.35 24.08
CA LEU A 16 -1.04 -45.21 24.73
C LEU A 16 0.23 -44.73 24.01
N LEU A 17 0.82 -45.53 23.12
CA LEU A 17 2.02 -45.15 22.36
C LEU A 17 1.71 -44.41 21.03
N VAL A 18 0.46 -44.42 20.58
CA VAL A 18 0.06 -43.78 19.32
C VAL A 18 -0.49 -42.35 19.50
N MET A 19 -0.76 -41.92 20.76
CA MET A 19 -1.30 -40.57 21.03
C MET A 19 -0.24 -39.50 21.39
N VAL A 20 1.03 -39.73 21.18
CA VAL A 20 2.09 -38.77 21.53
C VAL A 20 2.80 -38.17 20.32
N SER A 21 2.32 -38.41 19.09
CA SER A 21 3.02 -37.93 17.89
C SER A 21 2.21 -37.04 16.94
N LEU A 22 1.21 -36.30 17.42
CA LEU A 22 0.52 -35.28 16.63
C LEU A 22 0.53 -33.90 17.30
N GLY A 23 1.61 -33.59 17.98
CA GLY A 23 1.99 -32.22 18.29
C GLY A 23 2.92 -31.71 17.21
N ALA A 24 2.45 -31.59 15.97
CA ALA A 24 3.08 -30.71 15.01
C ALA A 24 2.86 -29.28 15.53
N CYS A 25 3.77 -28.77 16.36
CA CYS A 25 3.96 -27.35 16.46
C CYS A 25 4.28 -26.87 15.05
N THR A 26 3.30 -26.33 14.36
CA THR A 26 3.59 -25.34 13.34
C THR A 26 4.41 -24.29 14.07
N LYS A 27 5.70 -24.20 13.81
CA LYS A 27 6.48 -23.03 14.17
C LYS A 27 5.73 -21.87 13.49
N GLN A 28 5.00 -21.11 14.28
CA GLN A 28 4.63 -19.77 13.89
C GLN A 28 5.97 -19.10 13.59
N ASP A 29 6.13 -18.60 12.40
CA ASP A 29 7.30 -17.84 12.03
C ASP A 29 7.23 -16.54 12.86
N ASP A 30 7.95 -16.52 14.00
CA ASP A 30 8.04 -15.37 14.89
C ASP A 30 9.00 -14.31 14.32
N SER A 31 9.26 -14.32 13.00
CA SER A 31 9.99 -13.23 12.38
C SER A 31 9.22 -11.94 12.60
N PRO A 32 9.84 -10.89 13.12
CA PRO A 32 9.17 -9.61 13.29
C PRO A 32 8.67 -9.12 11.94
N ALA A 33 7.50 -8.48 11.94
CA ALA A 33 6.99 -7.83 10.75
C ALA A 33 8.03 -6.84 10.20
N PRO A 34 8.11 -6.66 8.86
CA PRO A 34 9.00 -5.68 8.27
C PRO A 34 8.72 -4.29 8.88
N GLY A 35 9.76 -3.59 9.24
CA GLY A 35 9.69 -2.22 9.76
C GLY A 35 10.34 -1.25 8.79
N ALA A 36 10.10 0.03 8.98
CA ALA A 36 10.73 1.08 8.24
C ALA A 36 12.26 0.97 8.30
N THR A 37 12.92 1.15 7.16
CA THR A 37 14.38 1.18 7.04
C THR A 37 14.84 2.50 6.46
N GLY A 38 15.77 3.17 7.13
CA GLY A 38 16.28 4.46 6.68
C GLY A 38 17.41 4.97 7.57
N PRO A 39 17.97 6.13 7.26
CA PRO A 39 19.10 6.70 7.99
C PRO A 39 18.71 7.30 9.34
N CYS A 40 17.43 7.58 9.59
CA CYS A 40 16.93 8.24 10.78
C CYS A 40 16.46 7.21 11.81
N SER A 41 16.54 7.57 13.09
CA SER A 41 16.06 6.69 14.18
C SER A 41 14.54 6.61 14.27
N ASP A 42 13.85 7.63 13.75
CA ASP A 42 12.39 7.74 13.73
C ASP A 42 11.91 7.86 12.28
N PRO A 43 11.01 6.99 11.82
CA PRO A 43 10.42 7.10 10.48
C PRO A 43 9.66 8.42 10.24
N ASP A 44 9.18 9.10 11.27
CA ASP A 44 8.54 10.43 11.14
C ASP A 44 9.53 11.53 10.69
N GLU A 45 10.84 11.28 10.79
CA GLU A 45 11.89 12.16 10.30
C GLU A 45 12.26 11.90 8.82
N PHE A 46 11.72 10.86 8.18
CA PHE A 46 12.06 10.52 6.81
C PHE A 46 11.54 11.56 5.82
N VAL A 47 12.44 12.05 4.97
CA VAL A 47 12.11 12.86 3.80
C VAL A 47 12.70 12.19 2.57
N PHE A 48 11.84 11.76 1.66
CA PHE A 48 12.22 11.10 0.41
C PHE A 48 12.57 12.16 -0.63
N GLU A 49 13.79 12.11 -1.16
CA GLU A 49 14.27 13.12 -2.10
C GLU A 49 14.01 12.71 -3.55
N GLU A 50 13.25 13.53 -4.28
CA GLU A 50 13.12 13.42 -5.73
C GLU A 50 14.48 13.69 -6.39
N LYS A 51 14.80 12.93 -7.42
CA LYS A 51 15.98 13.13 -8.24
C LYS A 51 15.65 12.96 -9.73
N ASP A 52 16.02 13.97 -10.51
CA ASP A 52 15.90 13.95 -11.98
C ASP A 52 14.47 13.65 -12.47
N GLY A 53 13.46 14.11 -11.73
CA GLY A 53 12.05 13.90 -12.05
C GLY A 53 11.47 12.57 -11.59
N LEU A 54 12.17 11.83 -10.72
CA LEU A 54 11.73 10.53 -10.19
C LEU A 54 11.77 10.52 -8.65
N LEU A 55 10.67 10.08 -8.05
CA LEU A 55 10.56 9.79 -6.63
C LEU A 55 9.95 8.40 -6.46
N ILE A 56 10.59 7.55 -5.66
CA ILE A 56 10.14 6.20 -5.31
C ILE A 56 10.13 6.06 -3.80
N ILE A 57 9.04 5.57 -3.25
CA ILE A 57 8.83 5.35 -1.82
C ILE A 57 8.39 3.91 -1.62
N GLU A 58 9.13 3.12 -0.83
CA GLU A 58 8.63 1.84 -0.33
C GLU A 58 7.60 2.13 0.76
N ALA A 59 6.40 1.57 0.61
CA ALA A 59 5.26 2.00 1.44
C ALA A 59 5.43 1.68 2.93
N GLU A 60 6.23 0.67 3.27
CA GLU A 60 6.54 0.31 4.65
C GLU A 60 7.52 1.29 5.33
N ASN A 61 8.16 2.18 4.58
CA ASN A 61 9.12 3.14 5.11
C ASN A 61 8.43 4.42 5.64
N ALA A 62 7.58 4.24 6.64
CA ALA A 62 6.88 5.30 7.37
C ALA A 62 6.51 4.81 8.76
N THR A 63 5.98 5.69 9.61
CA THR A 63 5.27 5.30 10.82
C THR A 63 3.90 4.74 10.42
N ILE A 64 3.71 3.45 10.66
CA ILE A 64 2.53 2.71 10.23
C ILE A 64 1.51 2.63 11.38
N PRO A 65 0.32 3.23 11.25
CA PRO A 65 -0.77 3.12 12.24
C PRO A 65 -1.28 1.68 12.41
N ALA A 66 -1.84 1.38 13.58
CA ALA A 66 -2.20 0.01 13.99
C ALA A 66 -3.19 -0.72 13.06
N ASP A 67 -4.04 0.01 12.33
CA ASP A 67 -5.00 -0.60 11.39
C ASP A 67 -4.37 -0.98 10.04
N TRP A 68 -3.14 -0.57 9.78
CA TRP A 68 -2.29 -1.08 8.73
C TRP A 68 -1.35 -2.14 9.30
N ILE A 69 -1.09 -3.17 8.54
CA ILE A 69 -0.02 -4.12 8.85
C ILE A 69 1.12 -3.98 7.86
N THR A 70 2.34 -4.21 8.31
CA THR A 70 3.48 -4.49 7.44
C THR A 70 3.61 -5.98 7.24
N SER A 71 3.87 -6.44 6.03
CA SER A 71 3.94 -7.86 5.69
C SER A 71 4.95 -8.13 4.57
N ASN A 72 5.46 -9.34 4.54
CA ASN A 72 6.29 -9.91 3.46
C ASN A 72 5.80 -11.30 3.05
N ALA A 73 4.56 -11.66 3.43
CA ALA A 73 4.01 -12.99 3.21
C ALA A 73 3.68 -13.29 1.73
N VAL A 74 3.37 -12.24 0.93
CA VAL A 74 3.15 -12.39 -0.52
C VAL A 74 4.43 -12.03 -1.25
N ALA A 75 5.00 -12.99 -1.95
CA ALA A 75 6.27 -12.82 -2.69
C ALA A 75 6.20 -11.71 -3.77
N ASP A 76 7.36 -11.37 -4.32
CA ASP A 76 7.56 -10.38 -5.39
C ASP A 76 7.29 -8.93 -4.98
N PHE A 77 7.28 -8.60 -3.69
CA PHE A 77 7.34 -7.22 -3.21
C PHE A 77 8.72 -6.60 -3.48
N THR A 78 8.80 -5.27 -3.41
CA THR A 78 10.06 -4.51 -3.39
C THR A 78 10.41 -4.09 -1.95
N GLY A 79 11.58 -3.52 -1.72
CA GLY A 79 11.96 -3.11 -0.37
C GLY A 79 12.08 -4.27 0.62
N THR A 80 11.55 -4.09 1.81
CA THR A 80 11.55 -5.10 2.90
C THR A 80 10.19 -5.77 3.08
N GLY A 81 9.14 -5.24 2.45
CA GLY A 81 7.78 -5.73 2.54
C GLY A 81 6.78 -4.82 1.86
N TYR A 82 5.56 -4.80 2.35
CA TYR A 82 4.48 -3.96 1.89
C TYR A 82 3.55 -3.62 3.05
N ILE A 83 2.71 -2.61 2.90
CA ILE A 83 1.64 -2.32 3.86
C ILE A 83 0.30 -2.85 3.34
N GLN A 84 -0.59 -3.25 4.26
CA GLN A 84 -1.95 -3.71 3.93
C GLN A 84 -2.95 -3.13 4.92
N TRP A 85 -4.06 -2.62 4.42
CA TRP A 85 -5.14 -2.14 5.27
C TRP A 85 -5.94 -3.32 5.85
N GLU A 86 -6.01 -3.41 7.19
CA GLU A 86 -6.75 -4.43 7.92
C GLU A 86 -7.90 -3.85 8.76
N GLY A 87 -8.01 -2.52 8.80
CA GLY A 87 -9.14 -1.85 9.45
C GLY A 87 -10.47 -2.05 8.73
N ASP A 88 -11.50 -1.41 9.22
CA ASP A 88 -12.84 -1.44 8.61
C ASP A 88 -12.84 -0.82 7.21
N ASN A 89 -13.85 -1.18 6.41
CA ASN A 89 -14.10 -0.55 5.13
C ASN A 89 -14.60 0.90 5.32
N ASN A 90 -13.86 1.88 4.78
CA ASN A 90 -14.12 3.32 4.94
C ASN A 90 -14.62 3.95 3.62
N PHE A 91 -15.66 3.39 3.02
CA PHE A 91 -16.14 3.81 1.68
C PHE A 91 -16.66 5.26 1.59
N GLY A 92 -17.06 5.83 2.69
CA GLY A 92 -17.56 7.22 2.77
C GLY A 92 -16.80 8.08 3.79
N LYS A 93 -15.67 7.60 4.34
CA LYS A 93 -14.92 8.25 5.41
C LYS A 93 -13.45 8.30 5.02
N THR A 94 -12.87 9.48 5.03
CA THR A 94 -11.46 9.75 4.72
C THR A 94 -10.66 10.00 5.99
N GLY A 95 -9.33 9.83 5.97
CA GLY A 95 -8.43 10.14 7.07
C GLY A 95 -8.27 9.03 8.13
N GLU A 96 -8.92 7.86 7.98
CA GLU A 96 -8.72 6.75 8.92
C GLU A 96 -7.38 6.06 8.66
N GLY A 97 -6.60 5.85 9.74
CA GLY A 97 -5.27 5.26 9.64
C GLY A 97 -4.35 6.07 8.72
N GLU A 98 -4.36 7.39 8.83
CA GLU A 98 -3.56 8.28 7.96
C GLU A 98 -2.07 8.03 8.14
N ILE A 99 -1.37 7.89 7.01
CA ILE A 99 0.09 7.82 6.92
C ILE A 99 0.57 9.03 6.13
N ASN A 100 1.59 9.72 6.64
CA ASN A 100 2.21 10.88 6.02
C ASN A 100 3.60 10.53 5.50
N TYR A 101 3.84 10.71 4.20
CA TYR A 101 5.16 10.60 3.59
C TYR A 101 5.65 11.99 3.22
N LYS A 102 6.69 12.47 3.90
CA LYS A 102 7.34 13.74 3.55
C LYS A 102 8.23 13.54 2.34
N ILE A 103 8.11 14.40 1.36
CA ILE A 103 8.87 14.34 0.11
C ILE A 103 9.55 15.67 -0.14
N ARG A 104 10.72 15.62 -0.77
CA ARG A 104 11.43 16.81 -1.26
C ARG A 104 11.46 16.78 -2.76
N ILE A 105 10.82 17.76 -3.37
CA ILE A 105 10.84 17.98 -4.82
C ILE A 105 11.98 18.95 -5.15
N THR A 106 12.88 18.56 -6.02
CA THR A 106 13.99 19.36 -6.52
C THR A 106 13.73 19.90 -7.92
N THR A 107 12.93 19.17 -8.72
CA THR A 107 12.57 19.52 -10.09
C THR A 107 11.09 19.89 -10.17
N PRO A 108 10.72 21.19 -10.23
CA PRO A 108 9.32 21.59 -10.40
C PRO A 108 8.70 21.00 -11.67
N GLY A 109 7.42 20.63 -11.59
CA GLY A 109 6.69 20.08 -12.74
C GLY A 109 5.40 19.36 -12.38
N THR A 110 4.77 18.78 -13.39
CA THR A 110 3.60 17.91 -13.20
C THR A 110 4.05 16.46 -13.25
N TYR A 111 3.89 15.79 -12.14
CA TYR A 111 4.25 14.39 -11.93
C TYR A 111 3.03 13.49 -12.11
N ARG A 112 3.24 12.32 -12.71
CA ARG A 112 2.28 11.23 -12.66
C ARG A 112 2.49 10.45 -11.37
N PHE A 113 1.39 10.17 -10.65
CA PHE A 113 1.40 9.27 -9.50
C PHE A 113 1.01 7.86 -9.93
N GLN A 114 1.77 6.88 -9.49
CA GLN A 114 1.45 5.46 -9.58
C GLN A 114 1.78 4.78 -8.26
N TRP A 115 1.16 3.65 -8.01
CA TRP A 115 1.60 2.71 -7.00
C TRP A 115 1.68 1.29 -7.55
N ARG A 116 2.48 0.48 -6.93
CA ARG A 116 2.47 -0.95 -7.09
C ARG A 116 1.66 -1.53 -5.94
N SER A 117 0.54 -2.15 -6.26
CA SER A 117 -0.46 -2.56 -5.27
C SER A 117 -1.05 -3.92 -5.62
N ARG A 118 -1.76 -4.52 -4.66
CA ARG A 118 -2.36 -5.85 -4.79
C ARG A 118 -3.67 -5.92 -4.02
N ILE A 119 -4.62 -6.69 -4.54
CA ILE A 119 -5.82 -7.13 -3.84
C ILE A 119 -5.46 -8.43 -3.12
N ASN A 120 -5.38 -8.41 -1.78
CA ASN A 120 -5.05 -9.57 -0.96
C ASN A 120 -6.30 -10.22 -0.31
N GLU A 121 -7.47 -9.62 -0.45
CA GLU A 121 -8.74 -10.18 0.03
C GLU A 121 -9.70 -10.40 -1.13
N GLY A 122 -10.09 -11.66 -1.35
CA GLY A 122 -10.97 -12.05 -2.45
C GLY A 122 -10.28 -12.09 -3.81
N THR A 123 -11.05 -12.38 -4.85
CA THR A 123 -10.61 -12.54 -6.25
C THR A 123 -11.30 -11.57 -7.21
N ASN A 124 -12.19 -10.72 -6.68
CA ASN A 124 -12.90 -9.74 -7.48
C ASN A 124 -12.02 -8.49 -7.69
N SER A 125 -11.75 -8.16 -8.94
CA SER A 125 -10.89 -7.02 -9.32
C SER A 125 -11.47 -5.64 -9.00
N THR A 126 -12.71 -5.56 -8.52
CA THR A 126 -13.40 -4.30 -8.18
C THR A 126 -13.72 -4.17 -6.68
N GLU A 127 -13.26 -5.13 -5.87
CA GLU A 127 -13.40 -5.13 -4.41
C GLU A 127 -12.02 -5.16 -3.75
N SER A 128 -11.91 -4.66 -2.53
CA SER A 128 -10.64 -4.61 -1.78
C SER A 128 -9.47 -4.02 -2.60
N ASN A 129 -9.76 -3.02 -3.43
CA ASN A 129 -8.90 -2.61 -4.55
C ASN A 129 -8.45 -1.15 -4.50
N ASP A 130 -8.66 -0.44 -3.36
CA ASP A 130 -8.44 1.00 -3.29
C ASP A 130 -8.06 1.51 -1.88
N ALA A 131 -7.46 2.69 -1.87
CA ALA A 131 -7.21 3.51 -0.70
C ALA A 131 -7.49 4.98 -1.01
N TRP A 132 -7.46 5.84 0.01
CA TRP A 132 -7.56 7.27 -0.11
C TRP A 132 -6.17 7.88 -0.25
N VAL A 133 -6.01 8.84 -1.17
CA VAL A 133 -4.76 9.59 -1.36
C VAL A 133 -5.07 11.09 -1.40
N LYS A 134 -4.23 11.90 -0.76
CA LYS A 134 -4.27 13.35 -0.77
C LYS A 134 -2.85 13.92 -0.86
N MET A 135 -2.71 15.07 -1.50
CA MET A 135 -1.46 15.84 -1.57
C MET A 135 -1.77 17.30 -1.19
N PRO A 136 -1.82 17.58 0.13
CA PRO A 136 -2.40 18.83 0.65
C PRO A 136 -1.60 20.08 0.28
N ASP A 137 -0.29 19.93 0.10
CA ASP A 137 0.64 21.05 -0.11
C ASP A 137 0.95 21.29 -1.60
N ALA A 138 0.42 20.44 -2.49
CA ALA A 138 0.66 20.55 -3.92
C ALA A 138 -0.11 21.72 -4.53
N ASP A 139 0.45 22.36 -5.59
CA ASP A 139 -0.22 23.43 -6.32
C ASP A 139 -1.46 22.95 -7.08
N ASP A 140 -1.43 21.70 -7.57
CA ASP A 140 -2.58 21.03 -8.16
C ASP A 140 -2.51 19.53 -7.96
N PHE A 141 -3.68 18.91 -7.69
CA PHE A 141 -3.82 17.47 -7.57
C PHE A 141 -5.07 17.05 -8.34
N PHE A 142 -4.91 16.24 -9.38
CA PHE A 142 -6.00 15.97 -10.32
C PHE A 142 -5.89 14.59 -10.99
N GLY A 143 -7.03 14.09 -11.47
CA GLY A 143 -7.09 12.95 -12.38
C GLY A 143 -7.25 13.43 -13.83
N ARG A 144 -6.55 12.79 -14.79
CA ARG A 144 -6.69 13.12 -16.22
C ARG A 144 -6.75 11.84 -17.04
N LYS A 145 -7.64 11.80 -18.04
CA LYS A 145 -7.65 10.70 -19.00
C LYS A 145 -6.35 10.64 -19.78
N SER A 146 -5.92 9.45 -20.14
CA SER A 146 -4.66 9.23 -20.87
C SER A 146 -4.62 9.94 -22.22
N ASP A 147 -5.78 10.18 -22.84
CA ASP A 147 -5.93 10.94 -24.11
C ASP A 147 -6.07 12.45 -23.89
N GLY A 148 -6.05 12.92 -22.63
CA GLY A 148 -6.19 14.32 -22.25
C GLY A 148 -7.59 14.90 -22.39
N SER A 149 -8.61 14.11 -22.76
CA SER A 149 -9.96 14.59 -23.07
C SER A 149 -10.74 15.08 -21.86
N SER A 150 -10.36 14.69 -20.63
CA SER A 150 -11.07 15.02 -19.41
C SER A 150 -10.12 15.09 -18.22
N THR A 151 -10.41 16.02 -17.30
CA THR A 151 -9.72 16.20 -16.02
C THR A 151 -10.77 16.26 -14.92
N VAL A 152 -10.48 15.62 -13.79
CA VAL A 152 -11.32 15.63 -12.58
C VAL A 152 -10.48 16.03 -11.36
N TYR A 153 -11.12 16.63 -10.37
CA TYR A 153 -10.46 17.12 -9.16
C TYR A 153 -11.06 16.49 -7.91
N PRO A 154 -10.28 16.30 -6.84
CA PRO A 154 -10.81 15.75 -5.59
C PRO A 154 -12.05 16.54 -5.13
N LYS A 155 -13.03 15.82 -4.61
CA LYS A 155 -14.23 16.44 -4.04
C LYS A 155 -13.86 17.16 -2.74
N GLY A 156 -14.19 18.45 -2.66
CA GLY A 156 -13.80 19.31 -1.55
C GLY A 156 -12.74 20.36 -1.93
N SER A 157 -11.95 20.13 -2.99
CA SER A 157 -10.89 21.04 -3.47
C SER A 157 -11.39 22.40 -4.00
N GLY A 158 -12.69 22.58 -4.13
CA GLY A 158 -13.26 23.76 -4.77
C GLY A 158 -13.17 23.78 -6.30
N LYS A 159 -12.51 22.76 -6.90
CA LYS A 159 -12.38 22.57 -8.35
C LYS A 159 -13.40 21.55 -8.87
N THR A 160 -13.78 21.67 -10.14
CA THR A 160 -14.74 20.78 -10.83
C THR A 160 -14.26 20.48 -12.26
N PRO A 161 -14.74 19.37 -12.89
CA PRO A 161 -15.64 18.34 -12.34
C PRO A 161 -14.97 17.45 -11.29
N ASN A 162 -15.77 16.79 -10.45
CA ASN A 162 -15.29 15.81 -9.50
C ASN A 162 -15.39 14.40 -10.09
N PRO A 163 -14.60 13.43 -9.59
CA PRO A 163 -14.66 12.07 -10.07
C PRO A 163 -15.96 11.36 -9.67
N ASN A 164 -16.33 10.35 -10.42
CA ASN A 164 -17.36 9.40 -10.02
C ASN A 164 -16.85 8.59 -8.80
N GLY A 165 -17.76 8.25 -7.90
CA GLY A 165 -17.46 7.48 -6.70
C GLY A 165 -17.31 8.32 -5.44
N GLY A 166 -16.80 7.72 -4.38
CA GLY A 166 -16.65 8.37 -3.09
C GLY A 166 -15.50 9.38 -3.05
N GLY A 167 -15.47 10.15 -1.98
CA GLY A 167 -14.42 11.09 -1.68
C GLY A 167 -14.98 12.36 -1.04
N GLY A 168 -14.13 13.11 -0.40
CA GLY A 168 -14.42 14.37 0.27
C GLY A 168 -13.12 14.92 0.84
N ASP A 169 -13.14 16.15 1.32
CA ASP A 169 -12.02 16.76 2.04
C ASP A 169 -10.68 16.70 1.29
N ASP A 170 -10.75 16.85 -0.05
CA ASP A 170 -9.62 16.81 -0.99
C ASP A 170 -8.95 15.44 -1.17
N TRP A 171 -9.57 14.35 -0.73
CA TRP A 171 -9.09 13.01 -0.97
C TRP A 171 -9.61 12.44 -2.29
N PHE A 172 -8.72 11.82 -3.05
CA PHE A 172 -9.11 10.91 -4.14
C PHE A 172 -9.28 9.47 -3.61
N LYS A 173 -10.35 8.82 -4.06
CA LYS A 173 -10.38 7.37 -4.12
C LYS A 173 -9.44 6.93 -5.24
N VAL A 174 -8.37 6.25 -4.89
CA VAL A 174 -7.41 5.71 -5.85
C VAL A 174 -7.51 4.19 -5.86
N TYR A 175 -7.73 3.62 -7.05
CA TYR A 175 -7.99 2.20 -7.21
C TYR A 175 -7.12 1.54 -8.28
N MET A 176 -7.07 0.22 -8.22
CA MET A 176 -6.55 -0.67 -9.25
C MET A 176 -7.56 -1.79 -9.56
N ASN A 177 -7.44 -2.46 -10.72
CA ASN A 177 -8.40 -3.47 -11.16
C ASN A 177 -7.70 -4.78 -11.61
N GLN A 178 -6.67 -5.20 -10.89
CA GLN A 178 -5.91 -6.43 -11.16
C GLN A 178 -5.90 -7.30 -9.90
N ALA A 179 -6.77 -8.31 -9.85
CA ALA A 179 -6.82 -9.22 -8.70
C ALA A 179 -5.61 -10.17 -8.67
N GLU A 180 -5.27 -10.64 -7.49
CA GLU A 180 -4.33 -11.73 -7.20
C GLU A 180 -2.88 -11.54 -7.71
N GLN A 181 -2.51 -10.34 -8.14
CA GLN A 181 -1.15 -10.04 -8.60
C GLN A 181 -0.72 -8.63 -8.21
N TRP A 182 0.57 -8.41 -8.06
CA TRP A 182 1.13 -7.09 -7.96
C TRP A 182 1.00 -6.36 -9.31
N SER A 183 0.46 -5.17 -9.29
CA SER A 183 0.23 -4.37 -10.49
C SER A 183 0.53 -2.91 -10.27
N VAL A 184 1.09 -2.26 -11.27
CA VAL A 184 1.31 -0.82 -11.28
C VAL A 184 0.09 -0.15 -11.91
N GLN A 185 -0.82 0.31 -11.07
CA GLN A 185 -2.03 0.98 -11.52
C GLN A 185 -2.58 1.86 -10.40
N ALA A 186 -2.72 3.16 -10.64
CA ALA A 186 -3.36 4.13 -9.75
C ALA A 186 -4.34 4.99 -10.58
N ARG A 187 -5.63 4.83 -10.34
CA ARG A 187 -6.70 5.51 -11.06
C ARG A 187 -7.76 6.04 -10.13
N THR A 188 -8.48 7.05 -10.58
CA THR A 188 -9.67 7.58 -9.92
C THR A 188 -10.85 7.63 -10.89
N SER A 189 -12.06 7.95 -10.40
CA SER A 189 -13.31 8.05 -11.16
C SER A 189 -13.86 6.70 -11.64
N ASP A 190 -14.85 6.20 -10.91
CA ASP A 190 -15.50 4.89 -11.17
C ASP A 190 -16.14 4.87 -12.57
N ASN A 191 -15.88 3.76 -13.30
CA ASN A 191 -16.36 3.54 -14.65
C ASN A 191 -15.96 4.60 -15.69
N ASP A 192 -15.07 5.52 -15.31
CA ASP A 192 -14.56 6.61 -16.15
C ASP A 192 -13.12 6.94 -15.74
N ALA A 193 -12.22 5.97 -15.88
CA ALA A 193 -10.89 5.97 -15.30
C ALA A 193 -10.02 7.15 -15.73
N HIS A 194 -9.45 7.83 -14.75
CA HIS A 194 -8.48 8.91 -14.90
C HIS A 194 -7.19 8.54 -14.19
N ASP A 195 -6.07 8.76 -14.82
CA ASP A 195 -4.73 8.62 -14.22
C ASP A 195 -4.48 9.81 -13.28
N ILE A 196 -3.67 9.60 -12.24
CA ILE A 196 -3.44 10.57 -11.16
C ILE A 196 -2.21 11.42 -11.47
N TYR A 197 -2.34 12.72 -11.28
CA TYR A 197 -1.28 13.71 -11.48
C TYR A 197 -1.22 14.70 -10.32
N VAL A 198 -0.01 15.20 -10.06
CA VAL A 198 0.25 16.27 -9.09
C VAL A 198 1.21 17.30 -9.68
N THR A 199 0.97 18.57 -9.43
CA THR A 199 1.85 19.66 -9.88
C THR A 199 2.51 20.32 -8.68
N PHE A 200 3.83 20.49 -8.78
CA PHE A 200 4.65 21.28 -7.89
C PHE A 200 5.31 22.40 -8.69
N ASN A 201 4.93 23.65 -8.43
CA ASN A 201 5.43 24.82 -9.15
C ASN A 201 6.80 25.27 -8.64
N ALA A 202 7.20 24.82 -7.46
CA ALA A 202 8.49 25.16 -6.85
C ALA A 202 9.19 23.91 -6.30
N ALA A 203 10.51 23.96 -6.19
CA ALA A 203 11.27 23.04 -5.35
C ALA A 203 10.94 23.29 -3.88
N GLY A 204 10.80 22.23 -3.08
CA GLY A 204 10.41 22.33 -1.68
C GLY A 204 10.00 21.00 -1.08
N ASP A 205 9.61 21.06 0.19
CA ASP A 205 9.10 19.90 0.93
C ASP A 205 7.57 19.88 0.84
N TYR A 206 7.01 18.70 0.59
CA TYR A 206 5.59 18.44 0.39
C TYR A 206 5.20 17.14 1.10
N THR A 207 3.90 16.83 1.12
CA THR A 207 3.38 15.64 1.82
C THR A 207 2.49 14.82 0.89
N ILE A 208 2.69 13.50 0.88
CA ILE A 208 1.72 12.53 0.37
C ILE A 208 1.00 11.94 1.58
N GLN A 209 -0.32 12.05 1.62
CA GLN A 209 -1.16 11.43 2.63
C GLN A 209 -1.86 10.21 2.05
N LEU A 210 -1.78 9.09 2.78
CA LEU A 210 -2.47 7.84 2.49
C LEU A 210 -3.43 7.53 3.64
N SER A 211 -4.63 7.03 3.33
CA SER A 211 -5.61 6.63 4.34
C SER A 211 -6.33 5.35 3.94
N GLY A 212 -6.67 4.52 4.92
CA GLY A 212 -7.30 3.25 4.71
C GLY A 212 -8.72 3.37 4.16
N ARG A 213 -9.04 2.58 3.12
CA ARG A 213 -10.38 2.53 2.52
C ARG A 213 -10.95 1.13 2.43
N SER A 214 -10.35 0.27 1.64
CA SER A 214 -10.84 -1.10 1.44
C SER A 214 -9.95 -2.10 2.18
N LYS A 215 -10.53 -2.91 3.06
CA LYS A 215 -9.82 -3.97 3.76
C LYS A 215 -9.18 -4.95 2.77
N GLY A 216 -7.97 -5.41 3.07
CA GLY A 216 -7.21 -6.32 2.22
C GLY A 216 -6.50 -5.65 1.04
N PHE A 217 -6.58 -4.32 0.89
CA PHE A 217 -5.80 -3.62 -0.12
C PHE A 217 -4.36 -3.43 0.35
N ALA A 218 -3.41 -3.93 -0.44
CA ALA A 218 -1.99 -3.88 -0.16
C ALA A 218 -1.26 -2.93 -1.09
N ILE A 219 -0.29 -2.18 -0.56
CA ILE A 219 0.55 -1.23 -1.30
C ILE A 219 2.01 -1.57 -1.02
N ASP A 220 2.78 -1.83 -2.08
CA ASP A 220 4.19 -2.16 -2.06
C ASP A 220 5.03 -0.88 -2.17
N ARG A 221 4.86 -0.11 -3.24
CA ARG A 221 5.56 1.16 -3.43
C ARG A 221 4.71 2.21 -4.12
N MET A 222 5.07 3.46 -3.90
CA MET A 222 4.52 4.63 -4.60
C MET A 222 5.61 5.28 -5.47
N VAL A 223 5.19 5.81 -6.62
CA VAL A 223 6.09 6.44 -7.58
C VAL A 223 5.48 7.76 -8.07
N LEU A 224 6.26 8.84 -7.99
CA LEU A 224 5.98 10.09 -8.70
C LEU A 224 7.04 10.28 -9.80
N TYR A 225 6.62 10.59 -11.01
CA TYR A 225 7.56 10.80 -12.10
C TYR A 225 7.08 11.81 -13.14
N LEU A 226 8.03 12.57 -13.68
CA LEU A 226 7.80 13.43 -14.84
C LEU A 226 7.67 12.58 -16.12
N ASP A 227 6.91 13.05 -17.12
CA ASP A 227 6.71 12.35 -18.39
C ASP A 227 8.02 12.07 -19.15
N SER A 228 9.10 12.79 -18.83
CA SER A 228 10.44 12.58 -19.40
C SER A 228 11.17 11.35 -18.85
N VAL A 229 10.73 10.81 -17.71
CA VAL A 229 11.37 9.67 -17.05
C VAL A 229 10.84 8.38 -17.66
N THR A 230 11.72 7.61 -18.28
CA THR A 230 11.41 6.28 -18.79
C THR A 230 11.64 5.23 -17.70
N ASN A 231 10.87 4.12 -17.75
CA ASN A 231 11.02 2.99 -16.82
C ASN A 231 10.82 3.34 -15.34
N ALA A 232 10.12 4.44 -15.03
CA ALA A 232 9.91 4.93 -13.67
C ALA A 232 9.27 3.90 -12.73
N THR A 233 8.43 3.02 -13.25
CA THR A 233 7.65 2.05 -12.48
C THR A 233 8.23 0.63 -12.46
N GLU A 234 9.42 0.43 -13.00
CA GLU A 234 10.08 -0.87 -12.98
C GLU A 234 10.56 -1.23 -11.56
N THR A 235 10.44 -2.49 -11.19
CA THR A 235 10.76 -2.99 -9.85
C THR A 235 12.25 -3.00 -9.51
N ASN A 236 13.13 -2.89 -10.51
CA ASN A 236 14.58 -2.79 -10.34
C ASN A 236 15.07 -1.36 -10.03
N GLN A 237 14.19 -0.36 -10.06
CA GLN A 237 14.50 0.98 -9.59
C GLN A 237 14.64 0.98 -8.06
N SER A 238 15.70 1.61 -7.56
CA SER A 238 15.89 1.75 -6.11
C SER A 238 14.94 2.80 -5.54
N GLU A 239 14.59 2.65 -4.27
CA GLU A 239 13.95 3.70 -3.50
C GLU A 239 14.76 5.00 -3.56
N SER A 240 14.07 6.12 -3.50
CA SER A 240 14.66 7.45 -3.40
C SER A 240 15.51 7.61 -2.14
N ASN A 241 16.52 8.48 -2.22
CA ASN A 241 17.32 8.79 -1.04
C ASN A 241 16.42 9.33 0.09
N ILE A 242 16.68 8.85 1.30
CA ILE A 242 16.00 9.31 2.51
C ILE A 242 16.97 10.19 3.30
N VAL A 243 16.54 11.37 3.67
CA VAL A 243 17.25 12.27 4.59
C VAL A 243 16.43 12.50 5.84
N CYS A 244 17.08 12.86 6.93
CA CYS A 244 16.40 13.16 8.19
C CYS A 244 16.06 14.66 8.28
N GLN A 245 14.82 14.96 8.72
CA GLN A 245 14.37 16.34 8.98
C GLN A 245 14.60 16.73 10.43
#